data_54311a5f77701aa508d01f858577e627
#
_entry.id   54311a5f77701aa508d01f858577e627
#
_cell.length_a   1.000
_cell.length_b   1.000
_cell.length_c   1.000
_cell.angle_alpha   90.00
_cell.angle_beta   90.00
_cell.angle_gamma   90.00
#
_symmetry.space_group_name_H-M   'P 1'
#
loop_
_entity.id
_entity.type
_entity.pdbx_description
1 polymer ?
#
loop_
_entity_poly.entity_id
_entity_poly.type
_entity_poly.pdbx_seq_one_letter_code
_entity_poly.pdbx_strand_id
1 'polypeptide(L)'
;MKTVLSSLAFMALATVSHAEPFTLSSPDIKADSVIDKRFEFNGFGCSGENMSPALSWKGAPKEAKAFAVTVYDPDAPTGSGWWHWLATRHSWAACI
;
A
#
# COMPACT_ATOMS: atom_id res chain seq x y z
N MET A 1 41.59 -32.51 -44.48
CA MET A 1 41.13 -32.55 -43.08
C MET A 1 40.27 -31.27 -42.84
N LYS A 2 38.99 -31.43 -42.78
CA LYS A 2 38.08 -30.30 -42.50
C LYS A 2 37.58 -30.42 -41.07
N THR A 3 38.08 -29.55 -40.19
CA THR A 3 37.61 -29.42 -38.82
C THR A 3 36.36 -28.57 -38.80
N VAL A 4 35.22 -29.17 -38.47
CA VAL A 4 33.95 -28.47 -38.23
C VAL A 4 33.94 -28.08 -36.76
N LEU A 5 34.11 -26.79 -36.47
CA LEU A 5 33.83 -26.23 -35.14
C LEU A 5 32.31 -26.07 -34.98
N SER A 6 31.75 -26.94 -34.14
CA SER A 6 30.36 -26.83 -33.73
C SER A 6 30.28 -25.83 -32.56
N SER A 7 29.83 -24.59 -32.88
CA SER A 7 29.51 -23.59 -31.86
C SER A 7 28.18 -23.94 -31.19
N LEU A 8 28.25 -24.49 -29.98
CA LEU A 8 27.07 -24.56 -29.11
C LEU A 8 26.76 -23.15 -28.59
N ALA A 9 25.73 -22.56 -29.15
CA ALA A 9 25.14 -21.33 -28.60
C ALA A 9 24.34 -21.69 -27.33
N PHE A 10 24.90 -21.35 -26.17
CA PHE A 10 24.22 -21.48 -24.89
C PHE A 10 23.21 -20.33 -24.78
N MET A 11 21.96 -20.62 -25.08
CA MET A 11 20.86 -19.66 -24.94
C MET A 11 20.46 -19.61 -23.46
N ALA A 12 21.00 -18.63 -22.72
CA ALA A 12 20.61 -18.37 -21.35
C ALA A 12 19.17 -17.84 -21.34
N LEU A 13 18.20 -18.66 -20.92
CA LEU A 13 16.87 -18.20 -20.61
C LEU A 13 16.97 -17.31 -19.34
N ALA A 14 16.91 -16.01 -19.53
CA ALA A 14 16.70 -15.08 -18.42
C ALA A 14 15.26 -15.25 -17.92
N THR A 15 15.09 -15.93 -16.80
CA THR A 15 13.82 -15.97 -16.10
C THR A 15 13.58 -14.61 -15.49
N VAL A 16 12.67 -13.84 -16.09
CA VAL A 16 12.18 -12.60 -15.50
C VAL A 16 11.33 -12.98 -14.30
N SER A 17 11.89 -12.89 -13.10
CA SER A 17 11.14 -13.05 -11.85
C SER A 17 10.23 -11.83 -11.69
N HIS A 18 8.94 -11.97 -11.99
CA HIS A 18 7.94 -10.98 -11.66
C HIS A 18 7.69 -11.04 -10.14
N ALA A 19 8.22 -10.05 -9.42
CA ALA A 19 7.82 -9.83 -8.04
C ALA A 19 6.32 -9.49 -7.99
N GLU A 20 5.57 -10.13 -7.09
CA GLU A 20 4.17 -9.81 -6.88
C GLU A 20 4.04 -8.34 -6.43
N PRO A 21 3.12 -7.54 -7.02
CA PRO A 21 3.00 -6.14 -6.63
C PRO A 21 2.55 -6.01 -5.17
N PHE A 22 3.14 -5.05 -4.45
CA PHE A 22 2.71 -4.71 -3.10
C PHE A 22 1.31 -4.11 -3.17
N THR A 23 0.33 -4.77 -2.54
CA THR A 23 -1.08 -4.43 -2.64
C THR A 23 -1.69 -4.25 -1.26
N LEU A 24 -2.37 -3.12 -1.05
CA LEU A 24 -3.18 -2.84 0.13
C LEU A 24 -4.65 -3.09 -0.21
N SER A 25 -5.39 -3.69 0.72
CA SER A 25 -6.82 -3.94 0.60
C SER A 25 -7.55 -3.79 1.94
N SER A 26 -8.84 -3.53 1.87
CA SER A 26 -9.72 -3.44 3.04
C SER A 26 -11.07 -4.05 2.74
N PRO A 27 -11.65 -4.86 3.64
CA PRO A 27 -13.04 -5.27 3.54
C PRO A 27 -14.00 -4.13 3.88
N ASP A 28 -13.53 -3.12 4.59
CA ASP A 28 -14.34 -2.00 5.09
C ASP A 28 -14.36 -0.80 4.13
N ILE A 29 -13.30 -0.64 3.33
CA ILE A 29 -13.13 0.49 2.42
C ILE A 29 -12.87 -0.03 1.01
N LYS A 30 -13.74 0.31 0.08
CA LYS A 30 -13.55 0.02 -1.34
C LYS A 30 -12.74 1.15 -1.99
N ALA A 31 -11.89 0.78 -2.94
CA ALA A 31 -11.21 1.77 -3.77
C ALA A 31 -12.22 2.69 -4.47
N ASP A 32 -11.87 3.96 -4.61
CA ASP A 32 -12.69 5.00 -5.26
C ASP A 32 -14.10 5.16 -4.66
N SER A 33 -14.29 4.83 -3.39
CA SER A 33 -15.54 5.01 -2.67
C SER A 33 -15.41 6.00 -1.51
N VAL A 34 -16.56 6.55 -1.09
CA VAL A 34 -16.63 7.37 0.11
C VAL A 34 -16.39 6.50 1.34
N ILE A 35 -15.53 6.96 2.23
CA ILE A 35 -15.26 6.30 3.50
C ILE A 35 -16.46 6.47 4.44
N ASP A 36 -16.86 5.38 5.10
CA ASP A 36 -17.97 5.39 6.03
C ASP A 36 -17.66 6.28 7.26
N LYS A 37 -18.65 7.03 7.71
CA LYS A 37 -18.54 7.96 8.83
C LYS A 37 -18.06 7.31 10.14
N ARG A 38 -18.27 6.04 10.34
CA ARG A 38 -17.78 5.31 11.55
C ARG A 38 -16.26 5.34 11.70
N PHE A 39 -15.52 5.52 10.60
CA PHE A 39 -14.06 5.65 10.60
C PHE A 39 -13.58 7.08 10.81
N GLU A 40 -14.49 8.05 10.82
CA GLU A 40 -14.19 9.44 11.08
C GLU A 40 -13.85 9.66 12.56
N PHE A 41 -12.96 10.59 12.84
CA PHE A 41 -12.62 10.99 14.20
C PHE A 41 -13.82 11.64 14.91
N ASN A 42 -13.90 11.46 16.21
CA ASN A 42 -14.90 12.14 17.04
C ASN A 42 -14.25 13.30 17.77
N GLY A 43 -14.27 14.46 17.17
CA GLY A 43 -13.69 15.70 17.70
C GLY A 43 -13.40 16.70 16.58
N PHE A 44 -13.03 17.92 16.91
CA PHE A 44 -12.75 19.02 15.98
C PHE A 44 -13.84 19.26 14.91
N GLY A 45 -15.10 19.09 15.28
CA GLY A 45 -16.23 19.19 14.34
C GLY A 45 -16.58 17.91 13.59
N CYS A 46 -15.78 16.87 13.70
CA CYS A 46 -16.08 15.53 13.22
C CYS A 46 -16.93 14.76 14.25
N SER A 47 -17.82 13.89 13.79
CA SER A 47 -18.77 13.17 14.65
C SER A 47 -18.85 11.68 14.29
N GLY A 48 -17.74 11.10 13.89
CA GLY A 48 -17.60 9.67 13.62
C GLY A 48 -17.48 8.84 14.89
N GLU A 49 -17.27 7.54 14.72
CA GLU A 49 -17.14 6.58 15.83
C GLU A 49 -15.68 6.29 16.19
N ASN A 50 -14.76 6.95 15.51
CA ASN A 50 -13.31 6.76 15.74
C ASN A 50 -12.85 5.30 15.60
N MET A 51 -13.48 4.55 14.70
CA MET A 51 -13.14 3.15 14.44
C MET A 51 -11.97 3.04 13.46
N SER A 52 -11.14 2.07 13.65
CA SER A 52 -10.09 1.72 12.67
C SER A 52 -10.65 0.77 11.62
N PRO A 53 -10.49 1.04 10.32
CA PRO A 53 -10.81 0.08 9.29
C PRO A 53 -9.86 -1.11 9.34
N ALA A 54 -10.34 -2.29 9.00
CA ALA A 54 -9.48 -3.44 8.81
C ALA A 54 -8.66 -3.26 7.52
N LEU A 55 -7.36 -3.42 7.62
CA LEU A 55 -6.44 -3.32 6.50
C LEU A 55 -5.64 -4.63 6.36
N SER A 56 -5.41 -5.03 5.13
CA SER A 56 -4.54 -6.15 4.81
C SER A 56 -3.67 -5.82 3.60
N TRP A 57 -2.49 -6.41 3.55
CA TRP A 57 -1.58 -6.22 2.43
C TRP A 57 -0.89 -7.53 2.09
N LYS A 58 -0.44 -7.63 0.85
CA LYS A 58 0.32 -8.75 0.31
C LYS A 58 1.37 -8.26 -0.67
N GLY A 59 2.31 -9.13 -1.03
CA GLY A 59 3.37 -8.78 -1.96
C GLY A 59 4.44 -7.86 -1.34
N ALA A 60 4.54 -7.81 -0.01
CA ALA A 60 5.59 -7.03 0.64
C ALA A 60 6.98 -7.59 0.29
N PRO A 61 8.00 -6.71 0.14
CA PRO A 61 9.38 -7.16 -0.01
C PRO A 61 9.78 -8.07 1.14
N LYS A 62 10.54 -9.13 0.86
CA LYS A 62 10.96 -10.11 1.89
C LYS A 62 11.81 -9.48 2.99
N GLU A 63 12.50 -8.40 2.67
CA GLU A 63 13.37 -7.65 3.58
C GLU A 63 12.59 -6.68 4.48
N ALA A 64 11.31 -6.46 4.21
CA ALA A 64 10.49 -5.55 5.00
C ALA A 64 10.34 -6.05 6.44
N LYS A 65 10.78 -5.23 7.41
CA LYS A 65 10.72 -5.57 8.84
C LYS A 65 9.61 -4.84 9.58
N ALA A 66 9.07 -3.78 8.99
CA ALA A 66 8.02 -2.97 9.56
C ALA A 66 7.20 -2.30 8.45
N PHE A 67 6.02 -1.85 8.79
CA PHE A 67 5.12 -1.12 7.91
C PHE A 67 4.63 0.14 8.61
N ALA A 68 4.43 1.19 7.82
CA ALA A 68 3.71 2.39 8.23
C ALA A 68 2.51 2.56 7.31
N VAL A 69 1.36 2.89 7.88
CA VAL A 69 0.16 3.25 7.15
C VAL A 69 -0.09 4.74 7.35
N THR A 70 -0.30 5.46 6.26
CA THR A 70 -0.55 6.89 6.29
C THR A 70 -1.81 7.20 5.49
N VAL A 71 -2.55 8.22 5.91
CA VAL A 71 -3.66 8.78 5.14
C VAL A 71 -3.33 10.22 4.80
N TYR A 72 -3.29 10.48 3.51
CA TYR A 72 -2.99 11.80 2.95
C TYR A 72 -4.14 12.29 2.07
N ASP A 73 -4.60 13.50 2.33
CA ASP A 73 -5.60 14.20 1.54
C ASP A 73 -4.92 15.32 0.74
N PRO A 74 -4.75 15.16 -0.59
CA PRO A 74 -4.15 16.18 -1.42
C PRO A 74 -5.05 17.41 -1.63
N ASP A 75 -6.36 17.26 -1.43
CA ASP A 75 -7.37 18.28 -1.71
C ASP A 75 -7.73 19.14 -0.49
N ALA A 76 -7.13 18.85 0.67
CA ALA A 76 -7.34 19.68 1.85
C ALA A 76 -6.93 21.14 1.59
N PRO A 77 -7.71 22.14 2.07
CA PRO A 77 -7.52 23.55 1.74
C PRO A 77 -6.33 24.20 2.46
N THR A 78 -5.19 23.56 2.43
CA THR A 78 -3.95 24.02 3.07
C THR A 78 -2.89 24.46 2.06
N GLY A 79 -3.13 24.26 0.76
CA GLY A 79 -2.16 24.49 -0.32
C GLY A 79 -1.14 23.37 -0.52
N SER A 80 -0.93 22.53 0.48
CA SER A 80 0.02 21.40 0.43
C SER A 80 -0.62 20.05 0.76
N GLY A 81 -1.95 20.00 0.88
CA GLY A 81 -2.65 18.82 1.37
C GLY A 81 -2.53 18.64 2.89
N TRP A 82 -3.06 17.55 3.39
CA TRP A 82 -3.05 17.24 4.83
C TRP A 82 -2.81 15.76 5.09
N TRP A 83 -1.99 15.48 6.08
CA TRP A 83 -1.80 14.14 6.61
C TRP A 83 -2.75 13.93 7.78
N HIS A 84 -3.75 13.08 7.59
CA HIS A 84 -4.76 12.83 8.60
C HIS A 84 -4.26 11.96 9.73
N TRP A 85 -3.52 10.91 9.43
CA TRP A 85 -2.89 10.08 10.45
C TRP A 85 -1.73 9.23 9.92
N LEU A 86 -0.97 8.75 10.87
CA LEU A 86 0.13 7.84 10.68
C LEU A 86 -0.01 6.70 11.71
N ALA A 87 0.03 5.48 11.25
CA ALA A 87 0.04 4.31 12.11
C ALA A 87 1.29 3.46 11.90
N THR A 88 1.95 3.15 13.00
CA THR A 88 3.01 2.17 13.09
C THR A 88 2.60 1.17 14.17
N ARG A 89 2.43 -0.06 13.87
CA ARG A 89 2.15 -1.18 14.77
C ARG A 89 1.03 -1.04 15.83
N HIS A 90 0.70 0.14 16.36
CA HIS A 90 -0.30 0.30 17.43
C HIS A 90 -1.03 1.65 17.35
N SER A 91 -2.34 1.59 17.49
CA SER A 91 -3.33 2.65 17.70
C SER A 91 -3.69 3.57 16.54
N TRP A 92 -4.98 3.85 16.42
CA TRP A 92 -5.64 4.45 15.29
C TRP A 92 -6.57 5.58 15.74
N ALA A 93 -6.54 6.72 15.11
CA ALA A 93 -7.64 7.67 15.04
C ALA A 93 -7.43 8.70 13.93
N ALA A 94 -8.41 8.93 13.11
CA ALA A 94 -8.36 9.96 12.09
C ALA A 94 -9.70 10.62 11.86
N CYS A 95 -9.68 11.92 11.67
CA CYS A 95 -10.74 12.68 11.02
C CYS A 95 -10.32 12.89 9.56
N ILE A 96 -11.13 12.46 8.63
CA ILE A 96 -10.91 12.62 7.18
C ILE A 96 -11.90 13.66 6.66
#